data_a48c4358e233bb098e6256491c919369
#
_entry.id   a48c4358e233bb098e6256491c919369
#
_cell.length_a   1.000
_cell.length_b   1.000
_cell.length_c   1.000
_cell.angle_alpha   90.00
_cell.angle_beta   90.00
_cell.angle_gamma   90.00
#
_symmetry.space_group_name_H-M   'P 1'
#
loop_
_entity.id
_entity.type
_entity.pdbx_description
1 polymer ?
#
loop_
_entity_poly.entity_id
_entity_poly.type
_entity_poly.pdbx_seq_one_letter_code
_entity_poly.pdbx_strand_id
1 'polypeptide(L)'
;MREITTVGVIGLGTMGAGIVEVFARGGLQVVGVETTQELADRGRTILQASTDRAVKKGRLDEAGQAEILGRVTITTEMTDLADADLVVEAVPEILDLKHRVFGQLDDIVGEDAVLASNTSSLSITSIAAGTRHPARVVGMHFFNPAPVLKLVEVITTLRTDEDVTAAVVGLAQRIGKKPVVVGDRAGFVANYLLFGYFVSALKMLEQGHVGREDLDTAMRVGAGLPMGPCTLMDLVGLDVCHHIGDVIYAHSRSPMHAPSSLLERMVTAGLLGRKSGRGFYTYAAPGGGQVVPDEQTPTEAPSADLSAVGVVGTGELADELVSRLQDGGYAVTRVEDPADRAELARLADVGLVVEAQAPAPPPSEEELADAEAWVEATGEDIWEALGEVVGPEAVLTTVNPEAAVAVGALSGRPEKVAVLQVHAPTGNGQVVEIGRSSATDDATVALLREVVTRIGAEPVVCRDRPGMVVDALLVPHLNDAVRMLDEGYADVADIDTALQHGLGYPVGPFAMIDQIGADEVLAVCEELSAGGTGLPADALRPSPLLLEHVLLDRPFTS
;
A
#
# COMPACT_ATOMS: atom_id res chain seq x y z
N MET A 1 -31.42 -20.50 -11.65
CA MET A 1 -31.75 -19.06 -11.81
C MET A 1 -31.84 -18.69 -13.29
N ARG A 2 -32.65 -17.68 -13.66
CA ARG A 2 -32.75 -17.15 -15.03
C ARG A 2 -31.42 -16.48 -15.43
N GLU A 3 -31.10 -16.50 -16.72
CA GLU A 3 -29.93 -15.78 -17.24
C GLU A 3 -30.12 -14.25 -17.04
N ILE A 4 -29.10 -13.58 -16.48
CA ILE A 4 -29.13 -12.11 -16.30
C ILE A 4 -28.81 -11.44 -17.63
N THR A 5 -29.78 -10.71 -18.18
CA THR A 5 -29.71 -9.99 -19.46
C THR A 5 -30.02 -8.51 -19.32
N THR A 6 -30.83 -8.14 -18.33
CA THR A 6 -31.24 -6.78 -18.04
C THR A 6 -30.80 -6.40 -16.62
N VAL A 7 -30.08 -5.28 -16.49
CA VAL A 7 -29.54 -4.81 -15.22
C VAL A 7 -30.06 -3.41 -14.91
N GLY A 8 -30.56 -3.23 -13.69
CA GLY A 8 -30.85 -1.92 -13.11
C GLY A 8 -29.62 -1.36 -12.37
N VAL A 9 -29.40 -0.06 -12.41
CA VAL A 9 -28.40 0.63 -11.57
C VAL A 9 -29.06 1.86 -10.93
N ILE A 10 -29.05 1.94 -9.60
CA ILE A 10 -29.64 3.05 -8.86
C ILE A 10 -28.57 3.95 -8.30
N GLY A 11 -28.65 5.26 -8.58
CA GLY A 11 -27.62 6.24 -8.26
C GLY A 11 -26.56 6.32 -9.34
N LEU A 12 -26.58 7.38 -10.15
CA LEU A 12 -25.70 7.57 -11.31
C LEU A 12 -24.55 8.55 -11.02
N GLY A 13 -24.04 8.54 -9.77
CA GLY A 13 -22.79 9.21 -9.43
C GLY A 13 -21.60 8.55 -10.13
N THR A 14 -20.38 8.87 -9.70
CA THR A 14 -19.15 8.35 -10.31
C THR A 14 -19.13 6.83 -10.40
N MET A 15 -19.51 6.13 -9.31
CA MET A 15 -19.55 4.66 -9.31
C MET A 15 -20.68 4.11 -10.15
N GLY A 16 -21.93 4.57 -9.95
CA GLY A 16 -23.07 4.03 -10.69
C GLY A 16 -22.98 4.25 -12.20
N ALA A 17 -22.55 5.42 -12.65
CA ALA A 17 -22.32 5.66 -14.08
C ALA A 17 -21.22 4.74 -14.65
N GLY A 18 -20.15 4.47 -13.87
CA GLY A 18 -19.12 3.50 -14.24
C GLY A 18 -19.63 2.05 -14.28
N ILE A 19 -20.51 1.66 -13.35
CA ILE A 19 -21.15 0.34 -13.32
C ILE A 19 -22.09 0.16 -14.52
N VAL A 20 -22.88 1.19 -14.87
CA VAL A 20 -23.68 1.23 -16.11
C VAL A 20 -22.79 0.95 -17.34
N GLU A 21 -21.66 1.65 -17.44
CA GLU A 21 -20.71 1.43 -18.55
C GLU A 21 -20.20 -0.01 -18.59
N VAL A 22 -19.84 -0.59 -17.44
CA VAL A 22 -19.33 -1.97 -17.35
C VAL A 22 -20.36 -2.97 -17.88
N PHE A 23 -21.62 -2.89 -17.44
CA PHE A 23 -22.65 -3.82 -17.89
C PHE A 23 -23.00 -3.62 -19.37
N ALA A 24 -23.10 -2.37 -19.83
CA ALA A 24 -23.38 -2.07 -21.24
C ALA A 24 -22.24 -2.55 -22.17
N ARG A 25 -20.97 -2.44 -21.75
CA ARG A 25 -19.81 -3.02 -22.43
C ARG A 25 -19.86 -4.56 -22.46
N GLY A 26 -20.40 -5.17 -21.41
CA GLY A 26 -20.63 -6.60 -21.31
C GLY A 26 -21.80 -7.12 -22.15
N GLY A 27 -22.48 -6.26 -22.92
CA GLY A 27 -23.55 -6.62 -23.84
C GLY A 27 -24.95 -6.65 -23.20
N LEU A 28 -25.13 -6.19 -21.98
CA LEU A 28 -26.42 -6.21 -21.28
C LEU A 28 -27.23 -4.95 -21.56
N GLN A 29 -28.56 -5.06 -21.46
CA GLN A 29 -29.46 -3.91 -21.38
C GLN A 29 -29.36 -3.30 -19.98
N VAL A 30 -29.23 -1.98 -19.89
CA VAL A 30 -29.03 -1.30 -18.60
C VAL A 30 -30.03 -0.18 -18.42
N VAL A 31 -30.74 -0.21 -17.28
CA VAL A 31 -31.64 0.87 -16.85
C VAL A 31 -30.99 1.59 -15.66
N GLY A 32 -30.55 2.83 -15.90
CA GLY A 32 -29.99 3.69 -14.86
C GLY A 32 -31.07 4.58 -14.25
N VAL A 33 -31.19 4.63 -12.93
CA VAL A 33 -32.22 5.39 -12.21
C VAL A 33 -31.59 6.44 -11.31
N GLU A 34 -32.14 7.67 -11.38
CA GLU A 34 -31.83 8.77 -10.48
C GLU A 34 -33.08 9.44 -9.93
N THR A 35 -32.91 10.16 -8.83
CA THR A 35 -34.02 10.80 -8.13
C THR A 35 -34.55 12.04 -8.83
N THR A 36 -33.77 12.72 -9.66
CA THR A 36 -34.14 13.93 -10.40
C THR A 36 -33.56 13.92 -11.80
N GLN A 37 -34.23 14.65 -12.73
CA GLN A 37 -33.75 14.79 -14.11
C GLN A 37 -32.34 15.40 -14.16
N GLU A 38 -32.03 16.36 -13.28
CA GLU A 38 -30.69 16.98 -13.21
C GLU A 38 -29.59 15.96 -12.88
N LEU A 39 -29.83 15.08 -11.89
CA LEU A 39 -28.90 14.03 -11.55
C LEU A 39 -28.79 12.95 -12.64
N ALA A 40 -29.90 12.64 -13.30
CA ALA A 40 -29.93 11.73 -14.46
C ALA A 40 -29.07 12.27 -15.62
N ASP A 41 -29.21 13.56 -15.94
CA ASP A 41 -28.41 14.21 -16.98
C ASP A 41 -26.93 14.31 -16.62
N ARG A 42 -26.63 14.53 -15.34
CA ARG A 42 -25.26 14.46 -14.84
C ARG A 42 -24.67 13.04 -14.98
N GLY A 43 -25.43 12.00 -14.63
CA GLY A 43 -25.01 10.60 -14.82
C GLY A 43 -24.73 10.30 -16.29
N ARG A 44 -25.59 10.77 -17.21
CA ARG A 44 -25.35 10.65 -18.66
C ARG A 44 -24.07 11.35 -19.10
N THR A 45 -23.80 12.54 -18.55
CA THR A 45 -22.57 13.29 -18.84
C THR A 45 -21.32 12.54 -18.36
N ILE A 46 -21.36 11.93 -17.17
CA ILE A 46 -20.24 11.13 -16.64
C ILE A 46 -19.97 9.91 -17.54
N LEU A 47 -21.03 9.18 -17.93
CA LEU A 47 -20.93 8.03 -18.83
C LEU A 47 -20.35 8.42 -20.19
N GLN A 48 -20.85 9.50 -20.81
CA GLN A 48 -20.32 10.02 -22.08
C GLN A 48 -18.85 10.39 -21.97
N ALA A 49 -18.47 11.17 -20.95
CA ALA A 49 -17.07 11.57 -20.74
C ALA A 49 -16.13 10.38 -20.48
N SER A 50 -16.62 9.30 -19.86
CA SER A 50 -15.84 8.08 -19.64
C SER A 50 -15.58 7.33 -20.96
N THR A 51 -16.62 7.14 -21.76
CA THR A 51 -16.52 6.48 -23.07
C THR A 51 -15.71 7.32 -24.07
N ASP A 52 -15.85 8.65 -24.08
CA ASP A 52 -15.03 9.57 -24.89
C ASP A 52 -13.52 9.43 -24.55
N ARG A 53 -13.18 9.33 -23.26
CA ARG A 53 -11.79 9.09 -22.85
C ARG A 53 -11.28 7.74 -23.33
N ALA A 54 -12.13 6.72 -23.37
CA ALA A 54 -11.76 5.41 -23.89
C ALA A 54 -11.50 5.44 -25.40
N VAL A 55 -12.31 6.15 -26.18
CA VAL A 55 -12.11 6.39 -27.62
C VAL A 55 -10.82 7.17 -27.85
N LYS A 56 -10.61 8.27 -27.13
CA LYS A 56 -9.39 9.09 -27.25
C LYS A 56 -8.11 8.30 -26.96
N LYS A 57 -8.18 7.29 -26.06
CA LYS A 57 -7.07 6.40 -25.73
C LYS A 57 -6.94 5.18 -26.66
N GLY A 58 -7.78 5.06 -27.69
CA GLY A 58 -7.80 3.92 -28.62
C GLY A 58 -8.24 2.60 -27.98
N ARG A 59 -8.91 2.64 -26.83
CA ARG A 59 -9.44 1.45 -26.14
C ARG A 59 -10.86 1.10 -26.58
N LEU A 60 -11.50 1.96 -27.34
CA LEU A 60 -12.84 1.85 -27.90
C LEU A 60 -12.86 2.62 -29.20
N ASP A 61 -13.64 2.18 -30.19
CA ASP A 61 -13.95 2.95 -31.39
C ASP A 61 -15.33 3.65 -31.28
N GLU A 62 -15.62 4.54 -32.20
CA GLU A 62 -16.89 5.30 -32.20
C GLU A 62 -18.12 4.39 -32.37
N ALA A 63 -17.98 3.29 -33.14
CA ALA A 63 -19.06 2.34 -33.34
C ALA A 63 -19.37 1.57 -32.03
N GLY A 64 -18.34 1.09 -31.35
CA GLY A 64 -18.48 0.46 -30.05
C GLY A 64 -19.01 1.40 -28.98
N GLN A 65 -18.62 2.69 -29.00
CA GLN A 65 -19.21 3.71 -28.12
C GLN A 65 -20.70 3.86 -28.36
N ALA A 66 -21.13 4.00 -29.61
CA ALA A 66 -22.54 4.12 -29.98
C ALA A 66 -23.35 2.88 -29.55
N GLU A 67 -22.77 1.68 -29.72
CA GLU A 67 -23.39 0.43 -29.29
C GLU A 67 -23.57 0.37 -27.75
N ILE A 68 -22.54 0.74 -26.97
CA ILE A 68 -22.59 0.80 -25.50
C ILE A 68 -23.69 1.78 -25.06
N LEU A 69 -23.66 3.00 -25.59
CA LEU A 69 -24.65 4.02 -25.22
C LEU A 69 -26.06 3.65 -25.64
N GLY A 70 -26.22 2.92 -26.76
CA GLY A 70 -27.50 2.42 -27.25
C GLY A 70 -28.19 1.36 -26.37
N ARG A 71 -27.40 0.69 -25.48
CA ARG A 71 -27.92 -0.28 -24.51
C ARG A 71 -28.38 0.36 -23.20
N VAL A 72 -28.17 1.68 -23.02
CA VAL A 72 -28.44 2.36 -21.76
C VAL A 72 -29.68 3.23 -21.84
N THR A 73 -30.61 2.98 -20.96
CA THR A 73 -31.77 3.85 -20.69
C THR A 73 -31.56 4.53 -19.33
N ILE A 74 -31.72 5.87 -19.27
CA ILE A 74 -31.62 6.62 -18.01
C ILE A 74 -32.94 7.27 -17.73
N THR A 75 -33.52 7.05 -16.53
CA THR A 75 -34.85 7.46 -16.10
C THR A 75 -34.84 7.98 -14.66
N THR A 76 -35.96 8.61 -14.26
CA THR A 76 -36.26 8.98 -12.87
C THR A 76 -37.28 8.04 -12.22
N GLU A 77 -37.82 7.09 -12.98
CA GLU A 77 -38.90 6.21 -12.53
C GLU A 77 -38.33 4.84 -12.10
N MET A 78 -38.43 4.52 -10.81
CA MET A 78 -37.98 3.22 -10.28
C MET A 78 -38.80 2.05 -10.87
N THR A 79 -40.03 2.27 -11.30
CA THR A 79 -40.89 1.26 -11.93
C THR A 79 -40.33 0.72 -13.24
N ASP A 80 -39.45 1.47 -13.92
CA ASP A 80 -38.77 1.01 -15.13
C ASP A 80 -37.78 -0.18 -14.86
N LEU A 81 -37.53 -0.50 -13.58
CA LEU A 81 -36.74 -1.65 -13.15
C LEU A 81 -37.55 -2.95 -13.05
N ALA A 82 -38.88 -2.93 -13.33
CA ALA A 82 -39.73 -4.11 -13.10
C ALA A 82 -39.27 -5.39 -13.81
N ASP A 83 -38.65 -5.26 -14.98
CA ASP A 83 -38.13 -6.37 -15.79
C ASP A 83 -36.64 -6.63 -15.58
N ALA A 84 -35.98 -5.99 -14.60
CA ALA A 84 -34.57 -6.20 -14.32
C ALA A 84 -34.33 -7.59 -13.67
N ASP A 85 -33.34 -8.32 -14.17
CA ASP A 85 -32.87 -9.60 -13.60
C ASP A 85 -31.93 -9.37 -12.40
N LEU A 86 -31.22 -8.25 -12.39
CA LEU A 86 -30.31 -7.80 -11.33
C LEU A 86 -30.46 -6.28 -11.15
N VAL A 87 -30.50 -5.80 -9.92
CA VAL A 87 -30.37 -4.36 -9.63
C VAL A 87 -29.18 -4.12 -8.72
N VAL A 88 -28.28 -3.22 -9.15
CA VAL A 88 -27.12 -2.79 -8.35
C VAL A 88 -27.40 -1.38 -7.80
N GLU A 89 -27.38 -1.25 -6.49
CA GLU A 89 -27.55 0.02 -5.80
C GLU A 89 -26.17 0.68 -5.56
N ALA A 90 -26.05 1.97 -5.92
CA ALA A 90 -24.87 2.80 -5.75
C ALA A 90 -25.23 4.21 -5.21
N VAL A 91 -26.25 4.30 -4.33
CA VAL A 91 -26.65 5.53 -3.65
C VAL A 91 -25.69 5.89 -2.51
N PRO A 92 -25.78 7.11 -1.91
CA PRO A 92 -24.92 7.49 -0.78
C PRO A 92 -24.92 6.48 0.37
N GLU A 93 -23.79 6.39 1.07
CA GLU A 93 -23.48 5.40 2.10
C GLU A 93 -24.23 5.66 3.42
N ILE A 94 -25.56 5.58 3.36
CA ILE A 94 -26.50 5.81 4.47
C ILE A 94 -27.43 4.60 4.57
N LEU A 95 -27.34 3.83 5.65
CA LEU A 95 -28.07 2.58 5.83
C LEU A 95 -29.60 2.76 5.69
N ASP A 96 -30.17 3.78 6.31
CA ASP A 96 -31.61 4.06 6.22
C ASP A 96 -32.06 4.39 4.79
N LEU A 97 -31.20 5.01 3.98
CA LEU A 97 -31.48 5.27 2.58
C LEU A 97 -31.49 3.95 1.80
N LYS A 98 -30.49 3.12 2.01
CA LYS A 98 -30.39 1.80 1.37
C LYS A 98 -31.58 0.90 1.75
N HIS A 99 -32.01 0.90 3.00
CA HIS A 99 -33.22 0.18 3.43
C HIS A 99 -34.46 0.63 2.67
N ARG A 100 -34.67 1.94 2.48
CA ARG A 100 -35.81 2.45 1.70
C ARG A 100 -35.73 2.02 0.24
N VAL A 101 -34.55 2.10 -0.38
CA VAL A 101 -34.34 1.68 -1.77
C VAL A 101 -34.61 0.19 -1.94
N PHE A 102 -34.02 -0.65 -1.10
CA PHE A 102 -34.21 -2.10 -1.15
C PHE A 102 -35.66 -2.52 -0.86
N GLY A 103 -36.33 -1.85 0.08
CA GLY A 103 -37.77 -2.08 0.34
C GLY A 103 -38.65 -1.74 -0.86
N GLN A 104 -38.35 -0.64 -1.58
CA GLN A 104 -39.05 -0.27 -2.81
C GLN A 104 -38.79 -1.27 -3.94
N LEU A 105 -37.55 -1.76 -4.07
CA LEU A 105 -37.19 -2.77 -5.07
C LEU A 105 -37.92 -4.09 -4.84
N ASP A 106 -38.11 -4.50 -3.59
CA ASP A 106 -38.90 -5.68 -3.25
C ASP A 106 -40.34 -5.66 -3.79
N ASP A 107 -40.90 -4.46 -3.97
CA ASP A 107 -42.25 -4.28 -4.52
C ASP A 107 -42.28 -4.17 -6.05
N ILE A 108 -41.14 -3.81 -6.69
CA ILE A 108 -41.08 -3.44 -8.11
C ILE A 108 -40.59 -4.62 -8.96
N VAL A 109 -39.47 -5.26 -8.54
CA VAL A 109 -38.79 -6.30 -9.36
C VAL A 109 -39.39 -7.68 -9.12
N GLY A 110 -39.23 -8.56 -10.10
CA GLY A 110 -39.64 -9.97 -9.99
C GLY A 110 -39.00 -10.69 -8.80
N GLU A 111 -39.66 -11.75 -8.29
CA GLU A 111 -39.19 -12.52 -7.12
C GLU A 111 -37.81 -13.15 -7.35
N ASP A 112 -37.48 -13.52 -8.60
CA ASP A 112 -36.21 -14.11 -9.00
C ASP A 112 -35.08 -13.09 -9.25
N ALA A 113 -35.39 -11.78 -9.22
CA ALA A 113 -34.40 -10.74 -9.47
C ALA A 113 -33.41 -10.63 -8.30
N VAL A 114 -32.12 -10.53 -8.61
CA VAL A 114 -31.05 -10.32 -7.62
C VAL A 114 -30.98 -8.85 -7.21
N LEU A 115 -30.83 -8.59 -5.92
CA LEU A 115 -30.58 -7.24 -5.40
C LEU A 115 -29.15 -7.15 -4.88
N ALA A 116 -28.36 -6.24 -5.45
CA ALA A 116 -26.97 -6.06 -5.08
C ALA A 116 -26.70 -4.64 -4.55
N SER A 117 -25.83 -4.50 -3.56
CA SER A 117 -25.31 -3.20 -3.12
C SER A 117 -23.83 -3.06 -3.50
N ASN A 118 -23.46 -1.87 -3.99
CA ASN A 118 -22.06 -1.50 -4.26
C ASN A 118 -21.43 -0.79 -3.05
N THR A 119 -21.94 -0.99 -1.84
CA THR A 119 -21.34 -0.45 -0.62
C THR A 119 -19.89 -0.89 -0.47
N SER A 120 -19.03 -0.03 0.07
CA SER A 120 -17.63 -0.35 0.41
C SER A 120 -17.43 -0.62 1.90
N SER A 121 -18.41 -0.29 2.73
CA SER A 121 -18.24 -0.27 4.18
C SER A 121 -19.43 -0.80 4.98
N LEU A 122 -20.67 -0.63 4.48
CA LEU A 122 -21.86 -1.06 5.20
C LEU A 122 -22.06 -2.59 5.07
N SER A 123 -22.53 -3.20 6.16
CA SER A 123 -22.86 -4.62 6.18
C SER A 123 -23.98 -4.97 5.20
N ILE A 124 -23.71 -5.90 4.28
CA ILE A 124 -24.70 -6.45 3.35
C ILE A 124 -25.80 -7.16 4.13
N THR A 125 -25.48 -7.84 5.22
CA THR A 125 -26.46 -8.47 6.13
C THR A 125 -27.43 -7.42 6.70
N SER A 126 -26.91 -6.25 7.11
CA SER A 126 -27.76 -5.15 7.60
C SER A 126 -28.67 -4.61 6.50
N ILE A 127 -28.17 -4.44 5.27
CA ILE A 127 -28.98 -4.02 4.11
C ILE A 127 -30.05 -5.06 3.81
N ALA A 128 -29.68 -6.35 3.75
CA ALA A 128 -30.60 -7.46 3.48
C ALA A 128 -31.72 -7.59 4.53
N ALA A 129 -31.45 -7.26 5.79
CA ALA A 129 -32.44 -7.25 6.85
C ALA A 129 -33.60 -6.27 6.63
N GLY A 130 -33.40 -5.25 5.76
CA GLY A 130 -34.44 -4.30 5.35
C GLY A 130 -35.36 -4.84 4.22
N THR A 131 -35.13 -6.05 3.72
CA THR A 131 -35.91 -6.66 2.63
C THR A 131 -36.78 -7.82 3.13
N ARG A 132 -37.83 -8.15 2.36
CA ARG A 132 -38.67 -9.35 2.63
C ARG A 132 -38.00 -10.64 2.15
N HIS A 133 -37.10 -10.53 1.15
CA HIS A 133 -36.42 -11.65 0.52
C HIS A 133 -34.90 -11.55 0.64
N PRO A 134 -34.32 -11.61 1.86
CA PRO A 134 -32.90 -11.41 2.09
C PRO A 134 -32.00 -12.46 1.42
N ALA A 135 -32.55 -13.62 1.03
CA ALA A 135 -31.80 -14.68 0.36
C ALA A 135 -31.33 -14.28 -1.07
N ARG A 136 -31.99 -13.30 -1.71
CA ARG A 136 -31.61 -12.77 -3.03
C ARG A 136 -30.70 -11.53 -2.97
N VAL A 137 -30.26 -11.14 -1.76
CA VAL A 137 -29.42 -9.96 -1.56
C VAL A 137 -27.96 -10.37 -1.48
N VAL A 138 -27.10 -9.63 -2.20
CA VAL A 138 -25.65 -9.86 -2.29
C VAL A 138 -24.92 -8.50 -2.34
N GLY A 139 -23.67 -8.45 -1.91
CA GLY A 139 -22.78 -7.33 -2.22
C GLY A 139 -22.16 -7.52 -3.59
N MET A 140 -22.01 -6.43 -4.34
CA MET A 140 -21.30 -6.42 -5.62
C MET A 140 -20.43 -5.16 -5.68
N HIS A 141 -19.28 -5.24 -4.99
CA HIS A 141 -18.39 -4.11 -4.77
C HIS A 141 -17.43 -3.93 -5.94
N PHE A 142 -17.63 -2.86 -6.70
CA PHE A 142 -16.76 -2.43 -7.79
C PHE A 142 -15.76 -1.39 -7.30
N PHE A 143 -14.59 -1.37 -7.91
CA PHE A 143 -13.51 -0.43 -7.61
C PHE A 143 -13.45 0.73 -8.61
N ASN A 144 -13.12 1.91 -8.12
CA ASN A 144 -13.07 3.13 -8.94
C ASN A 144 -11.71 3.28 -9.67
N PRO A 145 -11.69 3.47 -10.99
CA PRO A 145 -12.82 3.56 -11.94
C PRO A 145 -13.35 2.18 -12.36
N ALA A 146 -14.65 1.96 -12.20
CA ALA A 146 -15.28 0.66 -12.47
C ALA A 146 -14.99 0.10 -13.88
N PRO A 147 -14.96 0.88 -14.98
CA PRO A 147 -14.61 0.35 -16.31
C PRO A 147 -13.14 -0.07 -16.46
N VAL A 148 -12.24 0.32 -15.55
CA VAL A 148 -10.78 0.08 -15.65
C VAL A 148 -10.34 -1.06 -14.75
N LEU A 149 -10.69 -1.00 -13.48
CA LEU A 149 -10.31 -2.01 -12.49
C LEU A 149 -11.12 -3.29 -12.69
N LYS A 150 -10.43 -4.43 -12.59
CA LYS A 150 -11.03 -5.72 -12.93
C LYS A 150 -11.70 -6.41 -11.74
N LEU A 151 -11.34 -6.06 -10.51
CA LEU A 151 -11.90 -6.67 -9.32
C LEU A 151 -13.39 -6.38 -9.17
N VAL A 152 -14.13 -7.39 -8.77
CA VAL A 152 -15.47 -7.27 -8.14
C VAL A 152 -15.50 -8.20 -6.94
N GLU A 153 -15.61 -7.64 -5.75
CA GLU A 153 -15.88 -8.45 -4.56
C GLU A 153 -17.37 -8.78 -4.53
N VAL A 154 -17.67 -10.08 -4.42
CA VAL A 154 -19.03 -10.63 -4.29
C VAL A 154 -19.22 -11.02 -2.84
N ILE A 155 -20.03 -10.25 -2.12
CA ILE A 155 -20.17 -10.39 -0.67
C ILE A 155 -21.45 -11.14 -0.34
N THR A 156 -21.31 -12.29 0.30
CA THR A 156 -22.42 -13.13 0.73
C THR A 156 -22.78 -12.85 2.19
N THR A 157 -24.06 -12.90 2.49
CA THR A 157 -24.56 -12.89 3.88
C THR A 157 -24.79 -14.31 4.38
N LEU A 158 -25.12 -14.47 5.66
CA LEU A 158 -25.54 -15.76 6.22
C LEU A 158 -26.84 -16.32 5.60
N ARG A 159 -27.51 -15.53 4.76
CA ARG A 159 -28.80 -15.86 4.15
C ARG A 159 -28.80 -15.84 2.62
N THR A 160 -27.74 -15.34 1.98
CA THR A 160 -27.64 -15.29 0.52
C THR A 160 -27.63 -16.70 -0.04
N ASP A 161 -28.52 -16.98 -1.01
CA ASP A 161 -28.59 -18.29 -1.66
C ASP A 161 -27.35 -18.55 -2.52
N GLU A 162 -26.89 -19.80 -2.55
CA GLU A 162 -25.74 -20.21 -3.37
C GLU A 162 -25.96 -19.96 -4.86
N ASP A 163 -27.20 -20.17 -5.35
CA ASP A 163 -27.58 -19.89 -6.74
C ASP A 163 -27.47 -18.39 -7.09
N VAL A 164 -27.77 -17.49 -6.14
CA VAL A 164 -27.59 -16.03 -6.30
C VAL A 164 -26.12 -15.72 -6.45
N THR A 165 -25.29 -16.26 -5.55
CA THR A 165 -23.85 -16.10 -5.58
C THR A 165 -23.26 -16.60 -6.91
N ALA A 166 -23.62 -17.82 -7.32
CA ALA A 166 -23.14 -18.41 -8.57
C ALA A 166 -23.54 -17.59 -9.82
N ALA A 167 -24.76 -17.04 -9.86
CA ALA A 167 -25.22 -16.21 -10.95
C ALA A 167 -24.45 -14.88 -11.05
N VAL A 168 -24.20 -14.22 -9.91
CA VAL A 168 -23.43 -12.95 -9.86
C VAL A 168 -21.97 -13.18 -10.23
N VAL A 169 -21.34 -14.26 -9.74
CA VAL A 169 -19.97 -14.67 -10.11
C VAL A 169 -19.88 -14.92 -11.64
N GLY A 170 -20.81 -15.71 -12.19
CA GLY A 170 -20.86 -15.99 -13.62
C GLY A 170 -21.07 -14.72 -14.46
N LEU A 171 -21.92 -13.81 -14.00
CA LEU A 171 -22.10 -12.50 -14.64
C LEU A 171 -20.80 -11.68 -14.60
N ALA A 172 -20.16 -11.56 -13.44
CA ALA A 172 -18.93 -10.82 -13.28
C ALA A 172 -17.83 -11.32 -14.24
N GLN A 173 -17.67 -12.64 -14.35
CA GLN A 173 -16.73 -13.27 -15.30
C GLN A 173 -17.11 -12.94 -16.76
N ARG A 174 -18.39 -13.06 -17.12
CA ARG A 174 -18.90 -12.76 -18.48
C ARG A 174 -18.63 -11.33 -18.92
N ILE A 175 -18.71 -10.36 -18.01
CA ILE A 175 -18.41 -8.94 -18.29
C ILE A 175 -16.90 -8.61 -18.14
N GLY A 176 -16.03 -9.61 -18.05
CA GLY A 176 -14.57 -9.45 -18.02
C GLY A 176 -14.01 -9.00 -16.66
N LYS A 177 -14.77 -9.16 -15.60
CA LYS A 177 -14.31 -8.91 -14.22
C LYS A 177 -13.69 -10.15 -13.60
N LYS A 178 -12.96 -9.95 -12.51
CA LYS A 178 -12.37 -10.97 -11.65
C LYS A 178 -13.16 -10.98 -10.33
N PRO A 179 -14.15 -11.87 -10.18
CA PRO A 179 -14.91 -11.96 -8.94
C PRO A 179 -14.09 -12.64 -7.85
N VAL A 180 -14.19 -12.11 -6.63
CA VAL A 180 -13.69 -12.70 -5.39
C VAL A 180 -14.89 -12.85 -4.45
N VAL A 181 -15.13 -14.05 -3.94
CA VAL A 181 -16.32 -14.34 -3.12
C VAL A 181 -15.94 -14.40 -1.65
N VAL A 182 -16.56 -13.53 -0.84
CA VAL A 182 -16.25 -13.43 0.59
C VAL A 182 -17.50 -13.24 1.43
N GLY A 183 -17.37 -13.47 2.74
CA GLY A 183 -18.39 -13.17 3.73
C GLY A 183 -18.53 -11.66 3.99
N ASP A 184 -19.58 -11.29 4.70
CA ASP A 184 -19.91 -9.91 5.06
C ASP A 184 -19.05 -9.44 6.24
N ARG A 185 -17.90 -8.78 5.94
CA ARG A 185 -17.00 -8.12 6.88
C ARG A 185 -16.72 -6.70 6.40
N ALA A 186 -16.69 -5.72 7.30
CA ALA A 186 -16.40 -4.34 6.92
C ALA A 186 -15.05 -4.21 6.23
N GLY A 187 -15.02 -3.56 5.05
CA GLY A 187 -13.82 -3.41 4.22
C GLY A 187 -13.48 -4.62 3.35
N PHE A 188 -14.22 -5.72 3.47
CA PHE A 188 -14.05 -6.98 2.71
C PHE A 188 -12.60 -7.48 2.67
N VAL A 189 -11.97 -7.66 1.52
CA VAL A 189 -10.56 -8.03 1.38
C VAL A 189 -9.68 -6.80 1.16
N ALA A 190 -9.89 -6.12 0.03
CA ALA A 190 -8.95 -5.11 -0.43
C ALA A 190 -8.89 -3.89 0.52
N ASN A 191 -10.04 -3.34 0.91
CA ASN A 191 -10.06 -2.20 1.83
C ASN A 191 -9.63 -2.59 3.24
N TYR A 192 -9.99 -3.78 3.73
CA TYR A 192 -9.57 -4.23 5.06
C TYR A 192 -8.04 -4.22 5.20
N LEU A 193 -7.34 -4.82 4.25
CA LEU A 193 -5.87 -4.84 4.22
C LEU A 193 -5.28 -3.45 3.98
N LEU A 194 -5.84 -2.68 3.04
CA LEU A 194 -5.38 -1.32 2.73
C LEU A 194 -5.48 -0.38 3.93
N PHE A 195 -6.53 -0.48 4.74
CA PHE A 195 -6.71 0.43 5.86
C PHE A 195 -5.81 0.11 7.06
N GLY A 196 -5.43 -1.14 7.29
CA GLY A 196 -4.36 -1.50 8.23
C GLY A 196 -3.02 -0.86 7.84
N TYR A 197 -2.68 -0.96 6.57
CA TYR A 197 -1.50 -0.30 6.01
C TYR A 197 -1.56 1.24 6.13
N PHE A 198 -2.70 1.88 5.82
CA PHE A 198 -2.86 3.33 5.96
C PHE A 198 -2.70 3.81 7.40
N VAL A 199 -3.24 3.09 8.38
CA VAL A 199 -3.08 3.44 9.81
C VAL A 199 -1.61 3.42 10.21
N SER A 200 -0.85 2.43 9.78
CA SER A 200 0.59 2.33 10.05
C SER A 200 1.37 3.47 9.39
N ALA A 201 1.09 3.78 8.13
CA ALA A 201 1.69 4.91 7.40
C ALA A 201 1.37 6.26 8.06
N LEU A 202 0.12 6.49 8.46
CA LEU A 202 -0.30 7.71 9.16
C LEU A 202 0.39 7.86 10.52
N LYS A 203 0.59 6.77 11.25
CA LYS A 203 1.34 6.79 12.52
C LYS A 203 2.79 7.19 12.34
N MET A 204 3.45 6.71 11.29
CA MET A 204 4.82 7.13 10.97
C MET A 204 4.91 8.63 10.71
N LEU A 205 3.96 9.21 9.97
CA LEU A 205 3.87 10.65 9.74
C LEU A 205 3.60 11.43 11.03
N GLU A 206 2.62 11.00 11.84
CA GLU A 206 2.27 11.65 13.12
C GLU A 206 3.42 11.69 14.10
N GLN A 207 4.25 10.66 14.11
CA GLN A 207 5.43 10.56 14.98
C GLN A 207 6.65 11.31 14.42
N GLY A 208 6.56 11.87 13.22
CA GLY A 208 7.69 12.49 12.54
C GLY A 208 8.82 11.48 12.27
N HIS A 209 8.46 10.23 12.01
CA HIS A 209 9.41 9.18 11.66
C HIS A 209 9.96 9.40 10.26
N VAL A 210 9.10 9.79 9.33
CA VAL A 210 9.41 10.02 7.91
C VAL A 210 8.58 11.19 7.37
N GLY A 211 9.06 11.89 6.34
CA GLY A 211 8.30 12.88 5.59
C GLY A 211 7.36 12.23 4.56
N ARG A 212 6.37 12.98 4.06
CA ARG A 212 5.36 12.45 3.11
C ARG A 212 5.98 12.03 1.76
N GLU A 213 6.96 12.80 1.26
CA GLU A 213 7.66 12.50 0.01
C GLU A 213 8.52 11.23 0.13
N ASP A 214 9.28 11.14 1.22
CA ASP A 214 10.12 9.98 1.52
C ASP A 214 9.26 8.73 1.75
N LEU A 215 8.14 8.86 2.48
CA LEU A 215 7.17 7.78 2.71
C LEU A 215 6.57 7.24 1.39
N ASP A 216 6.12 8.15 0.52
CA ASP A 216 5.57 7.74 -0.78
C ASP A 216 6.64 7.13 -1.70
N THR A 217 7.88 7.62 -1.64
CA THR A 217 9.01 7.07 -2.39
C THR A 217 9.39 5.69 -1.89
N ALA A 218 9.50 5.51 -0.57
CA ALA A 218 9.78 4.21 0.04
C ALA A 218 8.81 3.13 -0.44
N MET A 219 7.51 3.41 -0.40
CA MET A 219 6.50 2.41 -0.76
C MET A 219 6.35 2.23 -2.28
N ARG A 220 6.49 3.31 -3.06
CA ARG A 220 6.39 3.23 -4.53
C ARG A 220 7.61 2.57 -5.16
N VAL A 221 8.81 2.93 -4.72
CA VAL A 221 10.07 2.45 -5.30
C VAL A 221 10.59 1.25 -4.50
N GLY A 222 10.70 1.35 -3.18
CA GLY A 222 11.24 0.30 -2.34
C GLY A 222 10.35 -0.94 -2.29
N ALA A 223 9.06 -0.77 -1.99
CA ALA A 223 8.09 -1.87 -1.99
C ALA A 223 7.51 -2.21 -3.36
N GLY A 224 7.81 -1.43 -4.42
CA GLY A 224 7.29 -1.66 -5.78
C GLY A 224 5.79 -1.42 -5.94
N LEU A 225 5.13 -0.72 -5.01
CA LEU A 225 3.70 -0.44 -5.08
C LEU A 225 3.38 0.61 -6.16
N PRO A 226 2.17 0.61 -6.74
CA PRO A 226 1.81 1.55 -7.81
C PRO A 226 1.78 3.02 -7.36
N MET A 227 1.49 3.27 -6.08
CA MET A 227 1.44 4.60 -5.46
C MET A 227 1.88 4.51 -4.00
N GLY A 228 2.46 5.61 -3.50
CA GLY A 228 2.67 5.76 -2.07
C GLY A 228 1.36 6.08 -1.32
N PRO A 229 1.34 5.88 0.01
CA PRO A 229 0.11 5.97 0.81
C PRO A 229 -0.49 7.38 0.83
N CYS A 230 0.33 8.45 0.87
CA CYS A 230 -0.17 9.83 0.88
C CYS A 230 -0.82 10.19 -0.45
N THR A 231 -0.18 9.84 -1.57
CA THR A 231 -0.71 10.04 -2.93
C THR A 231 -2.01 9.26 -3.14
N LEU A 232 -2.10 8.03 -2.61
CA LEU A 232 -3.29 7.19 -2.75
C LEU A 232 -4.46 7.72 -1.90
N MET A 233 -4.22 8.13 -0.66
CA MET A 233 -5.24 8.74 0.19
C MET A 233 -5.77 10.06 -0.41
N ASP A 234 -4.90 10.91 -0.98
CA ASP A 234 -5.31 12.13 -1.68
C ASP A 234 -6.14 11.85 -2.95
N LEU A 235 -5.85 10.74 -3.63
CA LEU A 235 -6.63 10.30 -4.80
C LEU A 235 -8.02 9.81 -4.41
N VAL A 236 -8.14 9.01 -3.36
CA VAL A 236 -9.42 8.47 -2.85
C VAL A 236 -10.26 9.60 -2.24
N GLY A 237 -9.63 10.51 -1.54
CA GLY A 237 -10.22 11.58 -0.77
C GLY A 237 -10.19 11.28 0.73
N LEU A 238 -9.59 12.20 1.50
CA LEU A 238 -9.30 11.96 2.92
C LEU A 238 -10.56 11.77 3.77
N ASP A 239 -11.66 12.43 3.43
CA ASP A 239 -12.96 12.21 4.09
C ASP A 239 -13.53 10.81 3.82
N VAL A 240 -13.34 10.28 2.62
CA VAL A 240 -13.73 8.91 2.28
C VAL A 240 -12.85 7.91 3.04
N CYS A 241 -11.53 8.15 3.08
CA CYS A 241 -10.61 7.33 3.86
C CYS A 241 -10.96 7.34 5.35
N HIS A 242 -11.27 8.52 5.91
CA HIS A 242 -11.68 8.63 7.32
C HIS A 242 -12.95 7.82 7.58
N HIS A 243 -13.99 8.00 6.77
CA HIS A 243 -15.26 7.30 6.94
C HIS A 243 -15.10 5.77 6.85
N ILE A 244 -14.39 5.25 5.86
CA ILE A 244 -14.16 3.80 5.70
C ILE A 244 -13.35 3.25 6.88
N GLY A 245 -12.31 3.97 7.31
CA GLY A 245 -11.50 3.60 8.47
C GLY A 245 -12.33 3.49 9.75
N ASP A 246 -13.21 4.46 10.00
CA ASP A 246 -14.12 4.45 11.15
C ASP A 246 -15.05 3.24 11.14
N VAL A 247 -15.61 2.90 9.97
CA VAL A 247 -16.51 1.73 9.84
C VAL A 247 -15.73 0.44 10.07
N ILE A 248 -14.55 0.27 9.47
CA ILE A 248 -13.72 -0.93 9.69
C ILE A 248 -13.34 -1.05 11.17
N TYR A 249 -12.91 0.04 11.81
CA TYR A 249 -12.58 0.05 13.23
C TYR A 249 -13.79 -0.26 14.12
N ALA A 250 -14.95 0.30 13.81
CA ALA A 250 -16.18 0.03 14.56
C ALA A 250 -16.56 -1.45 14.57
N HIS A 251 -16.24 -2.17 13.49
CA HIS A 251 -16.45 -3.61 13.36
C HIS A 251 -15.32 -4.44 13.98
N SER A 252 -14.08 -4.17 13.60
CA SER A 252 -12.93 -4.99 13.99
C SER A 252 -12.52 -4.78 15.45
N ARG A 253 -12.67 -3.55 15.95
CA ARG A 253 -12.13 -3.08 17.25
C ARG A 253 -10.63 -3.32 17.38
N SER A 254 -9.96 -3.61 16.28
CA SER A 254 -8.52 -3.86 16.26
C SER A 254 -7.72 -2.55 16.30
N PRO A 255 -6.68 -2.44 17.13
CA PRO A 255 -5.75 -1.30 17.12
C PRO A 255 -5.11 -1.05 15.75
N MET A 256 -5.05 -2.09 14.89
CA MET A 256 -4.53 -1.99 13.52
C MET A 256 -5.37 -1.06 12.63
N HIS A 257 -6.65 -0.90 12.95
CA HIS A 257 -7.58 -0.03 12.21
C HIS A 257 -7.99 1.21 13.01
N ALA A 258 -7.30 1.51 14.12
CA ALA A 258 -7.64 2.64 14.97
C ALA A 258 -7.51 3.97 14.20
N PRO A 259 -8.52 4.85 14.23
CA PRO A 259 -8.51 6.11 13.51
C PRO A 259 -7.29 6.97 13.83
N SER A 260 -6.72 7.61 12.79
CA SER A 260 -5.61 8.54 12.92
C SER A 260 -6.11 9.94 13.25
N SER A 261 -5.55 10.58 14.28
CA SER A 261 -5.87 11.95 14.64
C SER A 261 -5.40 12.96 13.59
N LEU A 262 -4.35 12.62 12.83
CA LEU A 262 -3.88 13.43 11.71
C LEU A 262 -4.95 13.49 10.61
N LEU A 263 -5.47 12.34 10.21
CA LEU A 263 -6.49 12.24 9.16
C LEU A 263 -7.78 12.99 9.55
N GLU A 264 -8.25 12.83 10.79
CA GLU A 264 -9.42 13.55 11.31
C GLU A 264 -9.23 15.07 11.28
N ARG A 265 -8.06 15.57 11.70
CA ARG A 265 -7.74 17.01 11.66
C ARG A 265 -7.67 17.54 10.24
N MET A 266 -7.10 16.79 9.30
CA MET A 266 -7.03 17.18 7.89
C MET A 266 -8.43 17.28 7.29
N VAL A 267 -9.29 16.31 7.53
CA VAL A 267 -10.70 16.32 7.08
C VAL A 267 -11.45 17.51 7.67
N THR A 268 -11.32 17.75 8.97
CA THR A 268 -11.93 18.89 9.66
C THR A 268 -11.46 20.22 9.09
N ALA A 269 -10.20 20.33 8.66
CA ALA A 269 -9.62 21.51 8.03
C ALA A 269 -10.02 21.67 6.55
N GLY A 270 -10.80 20.73 5.97
CA GLY A 270 -11.19 20.77 4.56
C GLY A 270 -10.08 20.38 3.58
N LEU A 271 -8.99 19.77 4.09
CA LEU A 271 -7.89 19.23 3.28
C LEU A 271 -8.29 17.83 2.80
N LEU A 272 -9.03 17.74 1.70
CA LEU A 272 -9.68 16.50 1.27
C LEU A 272 -8.95 15.80 0.11
N GLY A 273 -7.71 16.19 -0.16
CA GLY A 273 -6.91 15.62 -1.25
C GLY A 273 -7.15 16.31 -2.58
N ARG A 274 -7.01 15.57 -3.68
CA ARG A 274 -7.12 16.10 -5.05
C ARG A 274 -8.42 16.84 -5.30
N LYS A 275 -9.54 16.38 -4.77
CA LYS A 275 -10.87 16.98 -5.02
C LYS A 275 -11.00 18.39 -4.47
N SER A 276 -10.32 18.73 -3.37
CA SER A 276 -10.26 20.08 -2.79
C SER A 276 -9.06 20.89 -3.28
N GLY A 277 -8.13 20.28 -4.03
CA GLY A 277 -6.87 20.88 -4.46
C GLY A 277 -5.76 20.83 -3.40
N ARG A 278 -6.05 20.34 -2.20
CA ARG A 278 -5.07 20.17 -1.12
C ARG A 278 -5.45 19.01 -0.21
N GLY A 279 -4.45 18.20 0.13
CA GLY A 279 -4.50 17.10 1.09
C GLY A 279 -3.14 16.95 1.74
N PHE A 280 -2.52 15.78 1.66
CA PHE A 280 -1.09 15.60 1.96
C PHE A 280 -0.24 16.46 1.03
N TYR A 281 -0.63 16.55 -0.24
CA TYR A 281 0.01 17.39 -1.25
C TYR A 281 -0.88 18.57 -1.65
N THR A 282 -0.24 19.57 -2.24
CA THR A 282 -0.90 20.69 -2.90
C THR A 282 -0.96 20.40 -4.41
N TYR A 283 -2.12 20.62 -5.02
CA TYR A 283 -2.37 20.36 -6.44
C TYR A 283 -2.58 21.65 -7.21
N ALA A 284 -2.15 21.67 -8.48
CA ALA A 284 -2.28 22.86 -9.35
C ALA A 284 -3.74 23.33 -9.53
N ALA A 285 -4.70 22.39 -9.44
CA ALA A 285 -6.14 22.68 -9.47
C ALA A 285 -6.93 21.56 -8.75
N PRO A 286 -8.10 21.89 -8.17
CA PRO A 286 -9.02 20.91 -7.62
C PRO A 286 -9.42 19.86 -8.68
N GLY A 287 -9.37 18.57 -8.28
CA GLY A 287 -9.59 17.42 -9.18
C GLY A 287 -8.40 17.08 -10.07
N GLY A 288 -7.36 17.90 -10.10
CA GLY A 288 -6.12 17.65 -10.84
C GLY A 288 -5.22 16.63 -10.17
N GLY A 289 -4.26 16.09 -10.94
CA GLY A 289 -3.24 15.15 -10.42
C GLY A 289 -1.84 15.74 -10.34
N GLN A 290 -1.63 16.98 -10.80
CA GLN A 290 -0.33 17.64 -10.81
C GLN A 290 -0.04 18.22 -9.43
N VAL A 291 0.94 17.64 -8.73
CA VAL A 291 1.46 18.18 -7.47
C VAL A 291 2.29 19.43 -7.75
N VAL A 292 2.17 20.43 -6.89
CA VAL A 292 2.99 21.64 -6.89
C VAL A 292 3.73 21.77 -5.56
N PRO A 293 4.95 22.33 -5.55
CA PRO A 293 5.69 22.54 -4.31
C PRO A 293 4.90 23.40 -3.32
N ASP A 294 5.05 23.09 -2.05
CA ASP A 294 4.49 23.86 -0.93
C ASP A 294 5.52 24.00 0.21
N GLU A 295 5.09 24.53 1.36
CA GLU A 295 5.94 24.81 2.52
C GLU A 295 6.59 23.55 3.13
N GLN A 296 6.03 22.37 2.88
CA GLN A 296 6.53 21.08 3.38
C GLN A 296 7.41 20.36 2.36
N THR A 297 7.43 20.83 1.11
CA THR A 297 8.26 20.21 0.07
C THR A 297 9.74 20.38 0.44
N PRO A 298 10.52 19.29 0.55
CA PRO A 298 11.94 19.38 0.85
C PRO A 298 12.68 20.30 -0.14
N THR A 299 13.51 21.17 0.38
CA THR A 299 14.42 21.96 -0.46
C THR A 299 15.66 21.13 -0.77
N GLU A 300 16.14 21.21 -2.01
CA GLU A 300 17.40 20.58 -2.37
C GLU A 300 18.53 21.12 -1.47
N ALA A 301 19.22 20.19 -0.81
CA ALA A 301 20.41 20.55 -0.04
C ALA A 301 21.55 20.94 -1.01
N PRO A 302 22.46 21.86 -0.60
CA PRO A 302 23.64 22.15 -1.40
C PRO A 302 24.47 20.89 -1.59
N SER A 303 25.02 20.72 -2.80
CA SER A 303 25.87 19.58 -3.11
C SER A 303 27.13 19.58 -2.22
N ALA A 304 27.43 18.41 -1.65
CA ALA A 304 28.64 18.22 -0.87
C ALA A 304 29.86 18.03 -1.81
N ASP A 305 30.97 18.64 -1.48
CA ASP A 305 32.24 18.48 -2.26
C ASP A 305 32.92 17.15 -1.85
N LEU A 306 32.27 16.02 -2.15
CA LEU A 306 32.76 14.67 -1.87
C LEU A 306 33.39 14.05 -3.12
N SER A 307 34.66 13.67 -3.03
CA SER A 307 35.40 13.04 -4.13
C SER A 307 35.93 11.65 -3.78
N ALA A 308 36.15 11.36 -2.50
CA ALA A 308 36.74 10.11 -2.03
C ALA A 308 35.87 9.43 -0.96
N VAL A 309 35.64 8.13 -1.13
CA VAL A 309 34.83 7.29 -0.26
C VAL A 309 35.63 6.05 0.16
N GLY A 310 35.57 5.72 1.44
CA GLY A 310 36.07 4.46 1.99
C GLY A 310 34.97 3.40 2.02
N VAL A 311 35.31 2.16 1.69
CA VAL A 311 34.44 0.99 1.91
C VAL A 311 35.20 0.00 2.76
N VAL A 312 34.62 -0.37 3.90
CA VAL A 312 35.21 -1.37 4.81
C VAL A 312 34.37 -2.63 4.74
N GLY A 313 34.98 -3.72 4.29
CA GLY A 313 34.31 -5.01 4.22
C GLY A 313 34.66 -5.83 2.98
N THR A 314 34.15 -7.08 3.00
CA THR A 314 34.33 -8.08 1.95
C THR A 314 32.98 -8.70 1.56
N GLY A 315 32.96 -9.41 0.43
CA GLY A 315 31.79 -10.11 -0.07
C GLY A 315 30.98 -9.31 -1.09
N GLU A 316 29.89 -9.89 -1.57
CA GLU A 316 29.10 -9.40 -2.71
C GLU A 316 28.56 -7.97 -2.50
N LEU A 317 28.06 -7.67 -1.29
CA LEU A 317 27.52 -6.36 -0.98
C LEU A 317 28.60 -5.26 -1.04
N ALA A 318 29.78 -5.52 -0.45
CA ALA A 318 30.90 -4.59 -0.51
C ALA A 318 31.40 -4.41 -1.95
N ASP A 319 31.47 -5.50 -2.74
CA ASP A 319 31.86 -5.46 -4.16
C ASP A 319 30.88 -4.62 -5.00
N GLU A 320 29.57 -4.80 -4.79
CA GLU A 320 28.54 -4.02 -5.45
C GLU A 320 28.62 -2.53 -5.08
N LEU A 321 28.78 -2.21 -3.80
CA LEU A 321 28.92 -0.83 -3.33
C LEU A 321 30.15 -0.15 -3.94
N VAL A 322 31.30 -0.81 -3.96
CA VAL A 322 32.53 -0.31 -4.60
C VAL A 322 32.27 0.01 -6.08
N SER A 323 31.65 -0.94 -6.82
CA SER A 323 31.33 -0.74 -8.22
C SER A 323 30.41 0.46 -8.44
N ARG A 324 29.33 0.56 -7.71
CA ARG A 324 28.36 1.66 -7.82
C ARG A 324 28.95 3.02 -7.45
N LEU A 325 29.75 3.08 -6.41
CA LEU A 325 30.42 4.31 -6.00
C LEU A 325 31.42 4.78 -7.08
N GLN A 326 32.17 3.85 -7.71
CA GLN A 326 33.07 4.15 -8.82
C GLN A 326 32.30 4.65 -10.05
N ASP A 327 31.17 4.01 -10.40
CA ASP A 327 30.27 4.43 -11.47
C ASP A 327 29.67 5.82 -11.19
N GLY A 328 29.39 6.14 -9.92
CA GLY A 328 28.99 7.46 -9.43
C GLY A 328 30.11 8.52 -9.47
N GLY A 329 31.33 8.14 -9.88
CA GLY A 329 32.49 9.04 -10.07
C GLY A 329 33.29 9.30 -8.80
N TYR A 330 33.17 8.49 -7.75
CA TYR A 330 33.96 8.59 -6.53
C TYR A 330 35.28 7.82 -6.65
N ALA A 331 36.35 8.37 -6.04
CA ALA A 331 37.55 7.61 -5.78
C ALA A 331 37.30 6.70 -4.56
N VAL A 332 37.35 5.39 -4.77
CA VAL A 332 37.04 4.43 -3.71
C VAL A 332 38.31 3.82 -3.13
N THR A 333 38.46 3.91 -1.81
CA THR A 333 39.49 3.19 -1.03
C THR A 333 38.82 2.04 -0.29
N ARG A 334 39.17 0.79 -0.65
CA ARG A 334 38.68 -0.39 0.04
C ARG A 334 39.66 -0.84 1.15
N VAL A 335 39.08 -1.23 2.29
CA VAL A 335 39.72 -1.90 3.41
C VAL A 335 39.04 -3.24 3.60
N GLU A 336 39.81 -4.33 3.49
CA GLU A 336 39.25 -5.68 3.59
C GLU A 336 39.41 -6.25 5.01
N ASP A 337 40.51 -5.90 5.69
CA ASP A 337 40.76 -6.29 7.07
C ASP A 337 40.76 -5.06 7.99
N PRO A 338 39.63 -4.78 8.68
CA PRO A 338 39.55 -3.64 9.60
C PRO A 338 40.42 -3.81 10.88
N ALA A 339 40.92 -4.99 11.16
CA ALA A 339 41.87 -5.20 12.26
C ALA A 339 43.28 -4.71 11.89
N ASP A 340 43.60 -4.59 10.60
CA ASP A 340 44.87 -4.03 10.14
C ASP A 340 44.88 -2.49 10.20
N ARG A 341 45.47 -1.93 11.23
CA ARG A 341 45.61 -0.48 11.42
C ARG A 341 46.32 0.23 10.25
N ALA A 342 47.18 -0.45 9.50
CA ALA A 342 47.81 0.14 8.33
C ALA A 342 46.86 0.24 7.15
N GLU A 343 45.94 -0.71 6.98
CA GLU A 343 44.87 -0.61 6.02
C GLU A 343 43.86 0.49 6.38
N LEU A 344 43.42 0.55 7.65
CA LEU A 344 42.52 1.62 8.11
C LEU A 344 43.11 3.02 7.92
N ALA A 345 44.43 3.19 8.12
CA ALA A 345 45.07 4.50 7.93
C ALA A 345 44.95 5.05 6.50
N ARG A 346 44.63 4.21 5.50
CA ARG A 346 44.34 4.65 4.12
C ARG A 346 43.03 5.45 4.00
N LEU A 347 42.18 5.42 5.01
CA LEU A 347 40.92 6.14 5.08
C LEU A 347 41.04 7.56 5.67
N ALA A 348 42.22 7.99 6.08
CA ALA A 348 42.42 9.25 6.79
C ALA A 348 41.87 10.50 6.03
N ASP A 349 41.96 10.48 4.70
CA ASP A 349 41.57 11.61 3.84
C ASP A 349 40.23 11.42 3.12
N VAL A 350 39.43 10.37 3.44
CA VAL A 350 38.10 10.20 2.83
C VAL A 350 37.04 11.01 3.56
N GLY A 351 36.04 11.50 2.82
CA GLY A 351 34.92 12.27 3.39
C GLY A 351 33.72 11.42 3.80
N LEU A 352 33.68 10.16 3.40
CA LEU A 352 32.65 9.18 3.76
C LEU A 352 33.27 7.80 3.90
N VAL A 353 32.90 7.07 4.95
CA VAL A 353 33.18 5.62 5.08
C VAL A 353 31.88 4.85 5.17
N VAL A 354 31.76 3.83 4.34
CA VAL A 354 30.64 2.86 4.36
C VAL A 354 31.19 1.55 4.87
N GLU A 355 30.71 1.10 6.02
CA GLU A 355 30.95 -0.21 6.54
C GLU A 355 29.94 -1.19 5.92
N ALA A 356 30.44 -2.27 5.32
CA ALA A 356 29.70 -3.29 4.60
C ALA A 356 30.32 -4.68 4.81
N GLN A 357 30.69 -5.00 6.04
CA GLN A 357 31.15 -6.35 6.38
C GLN A 357 29.98 -7.33 6.27
N ALA A 358 30.26 -8.52 5.73
CA ALA A 358 29.31 -9.59 5.84
C ALA A 358 29.06 -9.90 7.33
N PRO A 359 27.81 -10.08 7.77
CA PRO A 359 27.52 -10.44 9.14
C PRO A 359 28.29 -11.71 9.51
N ALA A 360 28.88 -11.70 10.70
CA ALA A 360 29.58 -12.89 11.20
C ALA A 360 28.60 -14.08 11.24
N PRO A 361 29.02 -15.29 10.88
CA PRO A 361 28.15 -16.45 11.04
C PRO A 361 27.73 -16.58 12.51
N PRO A 362 26.52 -17.08 12.79
CA PRO A 362 26.07 -17.24 14.17
C PRO A 362 27.12 -18.07 14.96
N PRO A 363 27.43 -17.64 16.21
CA PRO A 363 28.43 -18.29 17.01
C PRO A 363 28.09 -19.76 17.24
N SER A 364 29.09 -20.63 17.19
CA SER A 364 28.95 -22.03 17.55
C SER A 364 28.58 -22.17 19.04
N GLU A 365 28.05 -23.33 19.46
CA GLU A 365 27.75 -23.61 20.88
C GLU A 365 28.97 -23.47 21.79
N GLU A 366 30.19 -23.71 21.29
CA GLU A 366 31.45 -23.52 22.02
C GLU A 366 31.81 -22.03 22.18
N GLU A 367 31.56 -21.21 21.19
CA GLU A 367 31.79 -19.76 21.23
C GLU A 367 30.75 -19.03 22.10
N LEU A 368 29.51 -19.52 22.19
CA LEU A 368 28.49 -19.04 23.14
C LEU A 368 28.86 -19.32 24.61
N ALA A 369 29.70 -20.29 24.86
CA ALA A 369 30.18 -20.62 26.22
C ALA A 369 31.23 -19.61 26.73
N ASP A 370 31.87 -18.84 25.85
CA ASP A 370 32.83 -17.78 26.18
C ASP A 370 32.34 -16.40 25.68
N ALA A 371 31.27 -15.92 26.33
CA ALA A 371 30.62 -14.67 25.97
C ALA A 371 31.56 -13.44 26.03
N GLU A 372 32.61 -13.45 26.85
CA GLU A 372 33.60 -12.36 26.94
C GLU A 372 34.50 -12.34 25.68
N ALA A 373 34.94 -13.51 25.20
CA ALA A 373 35.73 -13.60 23.97
C ALA A 373 34.92 -13.24 22.71
N TRP A 374 33.59 -13.48 22.74
CA TRP A 374 32.73 -13.14 21.62
C TRP A 374 32.44 -11.62 21.51
N VAL A 375 32.27 -10.93 22.64
CA VAL A 375 32.14 -9.46 22.69
C VAL A 375 33.41 -8.77 22.19
N GLU A 376 34.61 -9.33 22.47
CA GLU A 376 35.87 -8.82 21.93
C GLU A 376 36.02 -9.03 20.40
N ALA A 377 35.33 -10.04 19.82
CA ALA A 377 35.41 -10.36 18.39
C ALA A 377 34.34 -9.62 17.51
N THR A 378 33.31 -9.04 18.11
CA THR A 378 32.20 -8.42 17.41
C THR A 378 32.28 -6.90 17.33
N GLY A 379 33.15 -6.35 16.48
CA GLY A 379 32.89 -5.05 15.82
C GLY A 379 32.88 -3.77 16.66
N GLU A 380 32.83 -3.79 17.99
CA GLU A 380 32.94 -2.58 18.83
C GLU A 380 34.21 -1.78 18.53
N ASP A 381 35.32 -2.48 18.30
CA ASP A 381 36.62 -1.89 17.99
C ASP A 381 36.67 -1.17 16.63
N ILE A 382 35.84 -1.53 15.66
CA ILE A 382 35.91 -0.89 14.31
C ILE A 382 35.47 0.57 14.33
N TRP A 383 34.38 0.89 15.04
CA TRP A 383 33.85 2.26 15.07
C TRP A 383 34.74 3.20 15.85
N GLU A 384 35.32 2.74 16.96
CA GLU A 384 36.36 3.48 17.71
C GLU A 384 37.58 3.72 16.84
N ALA A 385 38.07 2.66 16.18
CA ALA A 385 39.22 2.75 15.29
C ALA A 385 38.97 3.70 14.08
N LEU A 386 37.80 3.64 13.45
CA LEU A 386 37.42 4.56 12.38
C LEU A 386 37.32 6.00 12.91
N GLY A 387 36.73 6.19 14.10
CA GLY A 387 36.63 7.47 14.76
C GLY A 387 38.00 8.15 14.99
N GLU A 388 39.05 7.36 15.27
CA GLU A 388 40.41 7.84 15.45
C GLU A 388 41.14 8.18 14.13
N VAL A 389 40.85 7.41 13.06
CA VAL A 389 41.61 7.46 11.80
C VAL A 389 41.11 8.53 10.86
N VAL A 390 39.78 8.62 10.65
CA VAL A 390 39.22 9.52 9.64
C VAL A 390 39.12 10.96 10.13
N GLY A 391 39.14 11.90 9.18
CA GLY A 391 39.04 13.35 9.48
C GLY A 391 37.74 13.67 10.28
N PRO A 392 37.75 14.79 11.07
CA PRO A 392 36.63 15.10 11.96
C PRO A 392 35.30 15.36 11.25
N GLU A 393 35.33 15.76 9.98
CA GLU A 393 34.17 16.03 9.16
C GLU A 393 33.70 14.82 8.33
N ALA A 394 34.46 13.71 8.37
CA ALA A 394 34.09 12.51 7.64
C ALA A 394 32.84 11.86 8.22
N VAL A 395 31.93 11.47 7.34
CA VAL A 395 30.69 10.78 7.66
C VAL A 395 30.98 9.27 7.77
N LEU A 396 30.42 8.64 8.79
CA LEU A 396 30.46 7.18 8.98
C LEU A 396 29.06 6.61 8.79
N THR A 397 28.97 5.52 8.05
CA THR A 397 27.71 4.82 7.84
C THR A 397 27.93 3.31 7.72
N THR A 398 26.90 2.53 8.02
CA THR A 398 26.88 1.08 7.83
C THR A 398 25.66 0.68 7.00
N VAL A 399 25.76 -0.43 6.29
CA VAL A 399 24.64 -1.12 5.65
C VAL A 399 24.17 -2.35 6.46
N ASN A 400 24.79 -2.58 7.61
CA ASN A 400 24.41 -3.63 8.55
C ASN A 400 23.33 -3.15 9.54
N PRO A 401 22.57 -4.05 10.19
CA PRO A 401 21.48 -3.70 11.09
C PRO A 401 21.96 -3.18 12.46
N GLU A 402 22.77 -2.12 12.44
CA GLU A 402 23.25 -1.42 13.62
C GLU A 402 22.49 -0.10 13.85
N ALA A 403 22.33 0.28 15.11
CA ALA A 403 21.67 1.55 15.41
C ALA A 403 22.65 2.74 15.22
N ALA A 404 22.23 3.78 14.50
CA ALA A 404 23.03 4.99 14.27
C ALA A 404 23.53 5.64 15.57
N VAL A 405 22.74 5.55 16.64
CA VAL A 405 23.12 6.07 17.97
C VAL A 405 24.26 5.27 18.59
N ALA A 406 24.30 3.96 18.41
CA ALA A 406 25.38 3.10 18.89
C ALA A 406 26.69 3.37 18.13
N VAL A 407 26.62 3.33 16.80
CA VAL A 407 27.75 3.70 15.92
C VAL A 407 28.28 5.10 16.25
N GLY A 408 27.39 6.08 16.46
CA GLY A 408 27.77 7.44 16.84
C GLY A 408 28.46 7.54 18.20
N ALA A 409 28.03 6.76 19.18
CA ALA A 409 28.63 6.72 20.51
C ALA A 409 30.03 6.08 20.47
N LEU A 410 30.18 4.95 19.79
CA LEU A 410 31.45 4.23 19.65
C LEU A 410 32.49 5.04 18.84
N SER A 411 32.09 5.64 17.75
CA SER A 411 32.97 6.47 16.91
C SER A 411 33.32 7.84 17.50
N GLY A 412 32.64 8.27 18.57
CA GLY A 412 32.82 9.57 19.20
C GLY A 412 32.33 10.78 18.37
N ARG A 413 31.51 10.53 17.32
CA ARG A 413 31.00 11.58 16.40
C ARG A 413 29.53 11.38 16.01
N PRO A 414 28.59 11.41 16.96
CA PRO A 414 27.18 11.05 16.72
C PRO A 414 26.47 11.94 15.68
N GLU A 415 26.98 13.16 15.43
CA GLU A 415 26.43 14.09 14.43
C GLU A 415 26.80 13.69 12.99
N LYS A 416 27.87 12.91 12.80
CA LYS A 416 28.40 12.48 11.50
C LYS A 416 28.04 11.02 11.16
N VAL A 417 27.01 10.47 11.80
CA VAL A 417 26.58 9.10 11.59
C VAL A 417 25.13 9.03 11.17
N ALA A 418 24.86 8.21 10.16
CA ALA A 418 23.55 7.66 9.82
C ALA A 418 23.76 6.19 9.37
N VAL A 419 22.68 5.41 9.33
CA VAL A 419 22.73 4.02 8.85
C VAL A 419 21.98 3.92 7.52
N LEU A 420 22.37 2.95 6.70
CA LEU A 420 21.76 2.74 5.38
C LEU A 420 21.09 1.36 5.35
N GLN A 421 19.86 1.31 4.83
CA GLN A 421 19.21 0.06 4.46
C GLN A 421 19.00 0.04 2.95
N VAL A 422 19.59 -0.95 2.29
CA VAL A 422 19.56 -1.09 0.83
C VAL A 422 18.50 -2.13 0.46
N HIS A 423 17.48 -1.70 -0.24
CA HIS A 423 16.44 -2.61 -0.73
C HIS A 423 16.78 -3.15 -2.12
N ALA A 424 16.36 -4.38 -2.40
CA ALA A 424 16.48 -4.96 -3.72
C ALA A 424 15.77 -4.08 -4.77
N PRO A 425 16.31 -3.98 -6.01
CA PRO A 425 15.66 -3.20 -7.06
C PRO A 425 14.27 -3.75 -7.39
N THR A 426 13.27 -2.88 -7.49
CA THR A 426 11.94 -3.20 -7.99
C THR A 426 11.79 -2.74 -9.44
N GLY A 427 10.65 -3.04 -10.07
CA GLY A 427 10.32 -2.49 -11.39
C GLY A 427 10.25 -0.95 -11.45
N ASN A 428 10.22 -0.29 -10.30
CA ASN A 428 10.19 1.18 -10.16
C ASN A 428 11.56 1.80 -9.83
N GLY A 429 12.61 1.01 -9.66
CA GLY A 429 13.96 1.45 -9.28
C GLY A 429 14.45 0.81 -8.00
N GLN A 430 15.48 1.41 -7.40
CA GLN A 430 16.05 0.99 -6.12
C GLN A 430 15.95 2.11 -5.09
N VAL A 431 15.63 1.76 -3.85
CA VAL A 431 15.64 2.66 -2.68
C VAL A 431 16.81 2.33 -1.79
N VAL A 432 17.42 3.38 -1.23
CA VAL A 432 18.30 3.30 -0.07
C VAL A 432 17.72 4.19 1.03
N GLU A 433 17.36 3.60 2.14
CA GLU A 433 16.87 4.32 3.31
C GLU A 433 18.05 4.83 4.14
N ILE A 434 17.95 6.08 4.58
CA ILE A 434 18.94 6.78 5.38
C ILE A 434 18.35 6.99 6.78
N GLY A 435 18.70 6.10 7.69
CA GLY A 435 18.25 6.11 9.08
C GLY A 435 19.08 7.08 9.92
N ARG A 436 18.46 8.19 10.35
CA ARG A 436 19.13 9.20 11.18
C ARG A 436 18.77 9.08 12.65
N SER A 437 19.75 9.25 13.53
CA SER A 437 19.52 9.44 14.96
C SER A 437 19.07 10.89 15.26
N SER A 438 18.75 11.17 16.51
CA SER A 438 18.46 12.54 16.96
C SER A 438 19.71 13.45 16.98
N ALA A 439 20.90 12.87 16.93
CA ALA A 439 22.16 13.61 16.91
C ALA A 439 22.67 13.88 15.50
N THR A 440 22.29 13.06 14.52
CA THR A 440 22.74 13.20 13.11
C THR A 440 22.43 14.58 12.56
N ASP A 441 23.43 15.30 12.07
CA ASP A 441 23.26 16.64 11.51
C ASP A 441 22.66 16.62 10.08
N ASP A 442 22.13 17.76 9.64
CA ASP A 442 21.49 17.86 8.32
C ASP A 442 22.51 17.81 7.18
N ALA A 443 23.77 18.18 7.42
CA ALA A 443 24.83 18.11 6.42
C ALA A 443 25.20 16.65 6.11
N THR A 444 25.24 15.79 7.12
CA THR A 444 25.42 14.33 6.98
C THR A 444 24.31 13.72 6.14
N VAL A 445 23.07 14.07 6.44
CA VAL A 445 21.90 13.60 5.65
C VAL A 445 21.97 14.08 4.21
N ALA A 446 22.33 15.35 3.99
CA ALA A 446 22.46 15.94 2.64
C ALA A 446 23.54 15.23 1.81
N LEU A 447 24.70 14.95 2.42
CA LEU A 447 25.79 14.23 1.78
C LEU A 447 25.35 12.81 1.36
N LEU A 448 24.70 12.07 2.26
CA LEU A 448 24.24 10.72 1.97
C LEU A 448 23.14 10.69 0.90
N ARG A 449 22.21 11.68 0.90
CA ARG A 449 21.21 11.84 -0.18
C ARG A 449 21.89 12.02 -1.54
N GLU A 450 22.91 12.86 -1.61
CA GLU A 450 23.66 13.07 -2.85
C GLU A 450 24.36 11.79 -3.31
N VAL A 451 25.06 11.09 -2.40
CA VAL A 451 25.75 9.84 -2.71
C VAL A 451 24.78 8.79 -3.25
N VAL A 452 23.66 8.56 -2.55
CA VAL A 452 22.62 7.62 -2.96
C VAL A 452 22.06 7.97 -4.34
N THR A 453 21.79 9.24 -4.59
CA THR A 453 21.30 9.70 -5.91
C THR A 453 22.34 9.47 -7.01
N ARG A 454 23.63 9.75 -6.75
CA ARG A 454 24.70 9.58 -7.74
C ARG A 454 25.00 8.13 -8.08
N ILE A 455 24.76 7.19 -7.16
CA ILE A 455 24.86 5.75 -7.44
C ILE A 455 23.60 5.16 -8.11
N GLY A 456 22.63 6.03 -8.48
CA GLY A 456 21.45 5.65 -9.24
C GLY A 456 20.30 5.07 -8.40
N ALA A 457 20.26 5.33 -7.10
CA ALA A 457 19.18 4.94 -6.22
C ALA A 457 18.38 6.17 -5.72
N GLU A 458 17.13 5.92 -5.27
CA GLU A 458 16.28 6.95 -4.66
C GLU A 458 16.52 6.99 -3.15
N PRO A 459 16.97 8.13 -2.59
CA PRO A 459 17.18 8.27 -1.16
C PRO A 459 15.87 8.50 -0.42
N VAL A 460 15.67 7.78 0.67
CA VAL A 460 14.57 7.96 1.62
C VAL A 460 15.16 8.28 3.00
N VAL A 461 14.80 9.41 3.59
CA VAL A 461 15.29 9.78 4.92
C VAL A 461 14.21 9.52 5.96
N CYS A 462 14.58 8.77 6.98
CA CYS A 462 13.71 8.49 8.11
C CYS A 462 14.50 8.52 9.44
N ARG A 463 13.80 8.38 10.55
CA ARG A 463 14.48 8.10 11.82
C ARG A 463 14.97 6.66 11.80
N ASP A 464 16.13 6.46 12.41
CA ASP A 464 16.66 5.13 12.65
C ASP A 464 15.77 4.38 13.66
N ARG A 465 15.04 3.38 13.15
CA ARG A 465 14.16 2.48 13.89
C ARG A 465 14.12 1.12 13.16
N PRO A 466 13.82 0.02 13.86
CA PRO A 466 13.70 -1.30 13.25
C PRO A 466 12.79 -1.29 12.01
N GLY A 467 13.27 -1.88 10.91
CA GLY A 467 12.58 -1.96 9.62
C GLY A 467 12.38 -0.61 8.90
N MET A 468 12.94 0.47 9.42
CA MET A 468 12.85 1.83 8.88
C MET A 468 11.44 2.17 8.34
N VAL A 469 11.23 2.27 7.04
CA VAL A 469 9.92 2.59 6.43
C VAL A 469 9.41 1.43 5.58
N VAL A 470 10.23 0.90 4.67
CA VAL A 470 9.79 -0.12 3.71
C VAL A 470 9.36 -1.39 4.44
N ASP A 471 10.26 -1.98 5.23
CA ASP A 471 9.98 -3.23 5.92
C ASP A 471 8.94 -3.05 7.03
N ALA A 472 9.01 -1.92 7.76
CA ALA A 472 8.05 -1.63 8.82
C ALA A 472 6.60 -1.37 8.32
N LEU A 473 6.40 -1.13 7.01
CA LEU A 473 5.07 -1.03 6.42
C LEU A 473 4.70 -2.22 5.55
N LEU A 474 5.62 -2.69 4.72
CA LEU A 474 5.34 -3.79 3.78
C LEU A 474 5.12 -5.11 4.52
N VAL A 475 6.05 -5.47 5.41
CA VAL A 475 6.02 -6.78 6.06
C VAL A 475 4.79 -6.97 6.96
N PRO A 476 4.37 -6.02 7.82
CA PRO A 476 3.10 -6.13 8.53
C PRO A 476 1.89 -6.22 7.60
N HIS A 477 1.90 -5.50 6.47
CA HIS A 477 0.81 -5.57 5.48
C HIS A 477 0.71 -6.96 4.83
N LEU A 478 1.85 -7.57 4.49
CA LEU A 478 1.90 -8.95 3.99
C LEU A 478 1.43 -9.96 5.06
N ASN A 479 1.87 -9.78 6.29
CA ASN A 479 1.46 -10.61 7.42
C ASN A 479 -0.05 -10.47 7.73
N ASP A 480 -0.67 -9.31 7.48
CA ASP A 480 -2.12 -9.14 7.58
C ASP A 480 -2.89 -9.97 6.54
N ALA A 481 -2.32 -10.12 5.32
CA ALA A 481 -2.87 -11.03 4.32
C ALA A 481 -2.78 -12.49 4.79
N VAL A 482 -1.67 -12.90 5.43
CA VAL A 482 -1.53 -14.23 6.01
C VAL A 482 -2.54 -14.45 7.14
N ARG A 483 -2.78 -13.46 8.01
CA ARG A 483 -3.83 -13.56 9.04
C ARG A 483 -5.22 -13.74 8.45
N MET A 484 -5.53 -13.00 7.38
CA MET A 484 -6.82 -13.13 6.69
C MET A 484 -7.02 -14.55 6.13
N LEU A 485 -5.96 -15.18 5.62
CA LEU A 485 -5.96 -16.58 5.19
C LEU A 485 -6.13 -17.53 6.37
N ASP A 486 -5.40 -17.32 7.46
CA ASP A 486 -5.45 -18.12 8.69
C ASP A 486 -6.85 -18.10 9.35
N GLU A 487 -7.54 -16.95 9.28
CA GLU A 487 -8.93 -16.79 9.70
C GLU A 487 -9.94 -17.53 8.79
N GLY A 488 -9.51 -18.07 7.66
CA GLY A 488 -10.37 -18.73 6.67
C GLY A 488 -11.36 -17.77 5.99
N TYR A 489 -11.03 -16.45 5.96
CA TYR A 489 -11.93 -15.46 5.39
C TYR A 489 -11.90 -15.44 3.86
N ALA A 490 -10.72 -15.59 3.27
CA ALA A 490 -10.51 -15.74 1.83
C ALA A 490 -9.31 -16.66 1.59
N ASP A 491 -9.22 -17.27 0.42
CA ASP A 491 -8.08 -18.10 0.04
C ASP A 491 -6.93 -17.25 -0.59
N VAL A 492 -5.78 -17.89 -0.81
CA VAL A 492 -4.58 -17.27 -1.40
C VAL A 492 -4.89 -16.60 -2.74
N ALA A 493 -5.59 -17.31 -3.63
CA ALA A 493 -5.87 -16.81 -4.98
C ALA A 493 -6.82 -15.61 -4.96
N ASP A 494 -7.80 -15.62 -4.06
CA ASP A 494 -8.77 -14.53 -3.89
C ASP A 494 -8.11 -13.28 -3.30
N ILE A 495 -7.26 -13.43 -2.27
CA ILE A 495 -6.53 -12.31 -1.67
C ILE A 495 -5.56 -11.69 -2.68
N ASP A 496 -4.77 -12.50 -3.39
CA ASP A 496 -3.86 -12.03 -4.44
C ASP A 496 -4.63 -11.31 -5.56
N THR A 497 -5.75 -11.89 -6.01
CA THR A 497 -6.63 -11.28 -7.02
C THR A 497 -7.19 -9.94 -6.55
N ALA A 498 -7.59 -9.84 -5.28
CA ALA A 498 -8.15 -8.61 -4.71
C ALA A 498 -7.12 -7.46 -4.73
N LEU A 499 -5.89 -7.68 -4.31
CA LEU A 499 -4.87 -6.64 -4.28
C LEU A 499 -4.35 -6.30 -5.69
N GLN A 500 -4.13 -7.29 -6.55
CA GLN A 500 -3.69 -7.04 -7.92
C GLN A 500 -4.73 -6.28 -8.76
N HIS A 501 -5.99 -6.68 -8.67
CA HIS A 501 -7.03 -6.16 -9.56
C HIS A 501 -7.90 -5.05 -8.94
N GLY A 502 -7.84 -4.87 -7.62
CA GLY A 502 -8.50 -3.80 -6.89
C GLY A 502 -7.58 -2.62 -6.58
N LEU A 503 -6.36 -2.90 -6.15
CA LEU A 503 -5.39 -1.88 -5.76
C LEU A 503 -4.27 -1.67 -6.79
N GLY A 504 -4.19 -2.54 -7.81
CA GLY A 504 -3.20 -2.43 -8.88
C GLY A 504 -1.81 -2.93 -8.50
N TYR A 505 -1.68 -3.78 -7.50
CA TYR A 505 -0.40 -4.35 -7.11
C TYR A 505 0.19 -5.15 -8.28
N PRO A 506 1.51 -5.09 -8.51
CA PRO A 506 2.14 -5.82 -9.62
C PRO A 506 2.06 -7.33 -9.42
N VAL A 507 2.18 -7.80 -8.19
CA VAL A 507 1.99 -9.19 -7.75
C VAL A 507 1.11 -9.21 -6.51
N GLY A 508 0.48 -10.35 -6.22
CA GLY A 508 -0.30 -10.51 -5.00
C GLY A 508 0.57 -10.63 -3.74
N PRO A 509 0.02 -10.42 -2.54
CA PRO A 509 0.79 -10.46 -1.30
C PRO A 509 1.46 -11.81 -1.05
N PHE A 510 0.84 -12.93 -1.37
CA PHE A 510 1.43 -14.25 -1.19
C PHE A 510 2.55 -14.54 -2.19
N ALA A 511 2.36 -14.15 -3.47
CA ALA A 511 3.44 -14.22 -4.45
C ALA A 511 4.62 -13.29 -4.05
N MET A 512 4.36 -12.18 -3.39
CA MET A 512 5.40 -11.29 -2.86
C MET A 512 6.14 -11.93 -1.69
N ILE A 513 5.43 -12.58 -0.74
CA ILE A 513 6.05 -13.34 0.36
C ILE A 513 6.96 -14.44 -0.20
N ASP A 514 6.50 -15.20 -1.20
CA ASP A 514 7.32 -16.27 -1.80
C ASP A 514 8.55 -15.72 -2.55
N GLN A 515 8.50 -14.49 -3.07
CA GLN A 515 9.64 -13.82 -3.72
C GLN A 515 10.66 -13.28 -2.71
N ILE A 516 10.21 -12.77 -1.57
CA ILE A 516 11.06 -12.28 -0.47
C ILE A 516 11.70 -13.46 0.27
N GLY A 517 10.93 -14.51 0.51
CA GLY A 517 11.20 -15.62 1.41
C GLY A 517 10.32 -15.52 2.65
N ALA A 518 9.57 -16.57 2.95
CA ALA A 518 8.69 -16.58 4.14
C ALA A 518 9.48 -16.50 5.46
N ASP A 519 10.68 -17.06 5.49
CA ASP A 519 11.64 -17.00 6.58
C ASP A 519 12.13 -15.56 6.82
N GLU A 520 12.47 -14.83 5.77
CA GLU A 520 12.84 -13.42 5.85
C GLU A 520 11.67 -12.56 6.35
N VAL A 521 10.46 -12.77 5.82
CA VAL A 521 9.25 -12.07 6.28
C VAL A 521 9.00 -12.35 7.76
N LEU A 522 9.20 -13.59 8.22
CA LEU A 522 9.08 -13.97 9.64
C LEU A 522 10.12 -13.26 10.50
N ALA A 523 11.39 -13.28 10.08
CA ALA A 523 12.50 -12.65 10.82
C ALA A 523 12.25 -11.14 11.01
N VAL A 524 11.83 -10.45 9.96
CA VAL A 524 11.46 -9.03 10.05
C VAL A 524 10.25 -8.81 10.97
N CYS A 525 9.22 -9.65 10.93
CA CYS A 525 8.09 -9.56 11.87
C CYS A 525 8.55 -9.69 13.33
N GLU A 526 9.47 -10.63 13.61
CA GLU A 526 10.02 -10.85 14.95
C GLU A 526 10.84 -9.64 15.42
N GLU A 527 11.71 -9.10 14.57
CA GLU A 527 12.47 -7.87 14.83
C GLU A 527 11.55 -6.69 15.15
N LEU A 528 10.56 -6.43 14.28
CA LEU A 528 9.60 -5.34 14.49
C LEU A 528 8.81 -5.54 15.80
N SER A 529 8.48 -6.78 16.14
CA SER A 529 7.73 -7.13 17.37
C SER A 529 8.54 -6.94 18.63
N ALA A 530 9.88 -7.02 18.56
CA ALA A 530 10.77 -6.76 19.69
C ALA A 530 10.67 -5.33 20.23
N GLY A 531 10.11 -4.42 19.44
CA GLY A 531 9.74 -3.06 19.86
C GLY A 531 10.53 -1.96 19.17
N GLY A 532 10.17 -0.71 19.51
CA GLY A 532 10.87 0.48 18.98
C GLY A 532 10.26 1.11 17.73
N THR A 533 9.38 0.42 17.00
CA THR A 533 8.77 0.94 15.75
C THR A 533 7.75 2.05 15.98
N GLY A 534 7.06 2.04 17.12
CA GLY A 534 5.94 2.94 17.41
C GLY A 534 4.63 2.55 16.71
N LEU A 535 4.59 1.41 16.01
CA LEU A 535 3.41 0.84 15.37
C LEU A 535 2.61 -0.04 16.35
N PRO A 536 1.34 -0.38 16.05
CA PRO A 536 0.55 -1.26 16.91
C PRO A 536 1.20 -2.65 17.05
N ALA A 537 1.42 -3.12 18.27
CA ALA A 537 2.07 -4.41 18.53
C ALA A 537 1.32 -5.58 17.85
N ASP A 538 -0.01 -5.53 17.79
CA ASP A 538 -0.81 -6.57 17.14
C ASP A 538 -0.57 -6.63 15.62
N ALA A 539 -0.21 -5.50 14.97
CA ALA A 539 0.14 -5.47 13.55
C ALA A 539 1.47 -6.17 13.28
N LEU A 540 2.39 -6.10 14.24
CA LEU A 540 3.76 -6.56 14.08
C LEU A 540 3.95 -8.05 14.39
N ARG A 541 3.08 -8.63 15.23
CA ARG A 541 3.20 -10.04 15.64
C ARG A 541 3.02 -10.97 14.43
N PRO A 542 3.95 -11.90 14.18
CA PRO A 542 3.78 -12.86 13.08
C PRO A 542 2.52 -13.72 13.25
N SER A 543 1.85 -14.03 12.12
CA SER A 543 0.75 -14.99 12.08
C SER A 543 1.28 -16.40 12.40
N PRO A 544 0.56 -17.23 13.18
CA PRO A 544 0.92 -18.63 13.37
C PRO A 544 1.08 -19.39 12.06
N LEU A 545 0.25 -19.10 11.05
CA LEU A 545 0.33 -19.71 9.74
C LEU A 545 1.63 -19.36 8.99
N LEU A 546 2.17 -18.13 9.16
CA LEU A 546 3.46 -17.77 8.58
C LEU A 546 4.59 -18.65 9.16
N LEU A 547 4.61 -18.81 10.49
CA LEU A 547 5.58 -19.69 11.16
C LEU A 547 5.43 -21.15 10.68
N GLU A 548 4.20 -21.64 10.51
CA GLU A 548 3.95 -23.00 10.01
C GLU A 548 4.54 -23.18 8.59
N HIS A 549 4.35 -22.22 7.69
CA HIS A 549 4.90 -22.28 6.33
C HIS A 549 6.42 -22.30 6.33
N VAL A 550 7.08 -21.49 7.18
CA VAL A 550 8.54 -21.50 7.36
C VAL A 550 9.04 -22.83 7.88
N LEU A 551 8.44 -23.37 8.95
CA LEU A 551 8.85 -24.64 9.55
C LEU A 551 8.66 -25.85 8.62
N LEU A 552 7.72 -25.78 7.70
CA LEU A 552 7.41 -26.84 6.73
C LEU A 552 8.10 -26.63 5.37
N ASP A 553 8.88 -25.56 5.21
CA ASP A 553 9.49 -25.14 3.93
C ASP A 553 8.45 -25.16 2.79
N ARG A 554 7.29 -24.53 3.02
CA ARG A 554 6.15 -24.54 2.12
C ARG A 554 5.88 -23.14 1.58
N PRO A 555 5.92 -22.93 0.25
CA PRO A 555 5.49 -21.66 -0.34
C PRO A 555 3.97 -21.48 -0.19
N PHE A 556 3.49 -20.23 -0.24
CA PHE A 556 2.05 -19.91 -0.24
C PHE A 556 1.43 -20.13 -1.61
N THR A 557 2.17 -19.82 -2.67
CA THR A 557 1.73 -20.02 -4.05
C THR A 557 2.37 -21.29 -4.61
N SER A 558 1.57 -22.26 -5.05
CA SER A 558 2.04 -23.54 -5.62
C SER A 558 2.28 -23.45 -7.13
#